data_61c0c2f39df834f058800647ef36d785
#
_entry.id   61c0c2f39df834f058800647ef36d785
#
_cell.length_a   1.000
_cell.length_b   1.000
_cell.length_c   1.000
_cell.angle_alpha   90.00
_cell.angle_beta   90.00
_cell.angle_gamma   90.00
#
_symmetry.space_group_name_H-M   'P 1'
#
loop_
_entity.id
_entity.type
_entity.pdbx_description
1 polymer ?
#
loop_
_entity_poly.entity_id
_entity_poly.type
_entity_poly.pdbx_seq_one_letter_code
_entity_poly.pdbx_strand_id
1 'polypeptide(L)'
;MKKIFKINTKIKPFDKIINIEGDKSLSIRWVLMASMSKKKSISYNLLRSEDVLSAIKCIKKLGSKIKFVKNRCEIIGNGLDIKSKKNLVLNAGNSGTLGRLILGLMINYKNKFKLIGDKSLSRRDFSRVITPLKKFGAEFEIKRNNLPLKMTGLTSPKSINYFETKG
;
A
#
# COMPACT_ATOMS: atom_id res chain seq x y z
N MET A 1 -17.54 26.53 4.98
CA MET A 1 -17.75 27.37 3.77
C MET A 1 -17.27 26.60 2.54
N LYS A 2 -18.10 26.48 1.49
CA LYS A 2 -17.67 25.95 0.19
C LYS A 2 -16.87 27.05 -0.52
N LYS A 3 -15.59 26.81 -0.83
CA LYS A 3 -14.83 27.71 -1.70
C LYS A 3 -15.24 27.46 -3.16
N ILE A 4 -15.77 28.49 -3.82
CA ILE A 4 -16.12 28.43 -5.24
C ILE A 4 -14.97 29.10 -6.00
N PHE A 5 -14.39 28.36 -6.94
CA PHE A 5 -13.40 28.90 -7.87
C PHE A 5 -14.09 29.16 -9.20
N LYS A 6 -13.98 30.40 -9.71
CA LYS A 6 -14.55 30.79 -10.99
C LYS A 6 -13.42 31.14 -11.98
N ILE A 7 -13.34 30.39 -13.07
CA ILE A 7 -12.37 30.63 -14.14
C ILE A 7 -13.10 31.37 -15.24
N ASN A 8 -12.75 32.66 -15.47
CA ASN A 8 -13.41 33.55 -16.41
C ASN A 8 -12.58 33.84 -17.69
N THR A 9 -11.40 33.24 -17.79
CA THR A 9 -10.47 33.53 -18.90
C THR A 9 -10.17 32.27 -19.70
N LYS A 10 -10.08 32.39 -21.03
CA LYS A 10 -9.55 31.33 -21.89
C LYS A 10 -8.04 31.26 -21.76
N ILE A 11 -7.49 30.08 -21.72
CA ILE A 11 -6.04 29.85 -21.75
C ILE A 11 -5.55 30.24 -23.15
N LYS A 12 -4.54 31.12 -23.21
CA LYS A 12 -3.83 31.42 -24.45
C LYS A 12 -2.90 30.27 -24.83
N PRO A 13 -2.60 30.05 -26.11
CA PRO A 13 -1.59 29.08 -26.51
C PRO A 13 -0.27 29.35 -25.77
N PHE A 14 0.34 28.30 -25.27
CA PHE A 14 1.62 28.37 -24.58
C PHE A 14 2.50 27.15 -24.94
N ASP A 15 3.81 27.39 -24.94
CA ASP A 15 4.84 26.37 -25.06
C ASP A 15 5.70 26.45 -23.80
N LYS A 16 5.55 25.47 -22.90
CA LYS A 16 6.23 25.41 -21.61
C LYS A 16 6.57 23.97 -21.23
N ILE A 17 7.76 23.79 -20.72
CA ILE A 17 8.16 22.52 -20.07
C ILE A 17 7.62 22.56 -18.64
N ILE A 18 6.78 21.59 -18.29
CA ILE A 18 6.21 21.45 -16.95
C ILE A 18 6.81 20.20 -16.31
N ASN A 19 7.46 20.37 -15.16
CA ASN A 19 7.88 19.26 -14.33
C ASN A 19 6.71 18.83 -13.46
N ILE A 20 6.32 17.57 -13.57
CA ILE A 20 5.26 16.97 -12.76
C ILE A 20 5.87 15.98 -11.76
N GLU A 21 5.23 15.83 -10.61
CA GLU A 21 5.60 14.82 -9.62
C GLU A 21 5.21 13.42 -10.07
N GLY A 22 5.82 12.41 -9.47
CA GLY A 22 5.53 11.01 -9.75
C GLY A 22 4.07 10.62 -9.46
N ASP A 23 3.58 9.57 -10.13
CA ASP A 23 2.24 9.02 -9.88
C ASP A 23 2.15 8.38 -8.49
N LYS A 24 1.03 8.62 -7.79
CA LYS A 24 0.79 8.12 -6.45
C LYS A 24 0.71 6.59 -6.40
N SER A 25 -0.05 6.00 -7.29
CA SER A 25 -0.30 4.56 -7.28
C SER A 25 0.94 3.76 -7.69
N LEU A 26 1.69 4.24 -8.66
CA LEU A 26 2.97 3.66 -9.05
C LEU A 26 4.00 3.81 -7.92
N SER A 27 4.04 4.96 -7.25
CA SER A 27 4.93 5.17 -6.10
C SER A 27 4.65 4.19 -4.96
N ILE A 28 3.37 3.95 -4.60
CA ILE A 28 3.00 2.97 -3.57
C ILE A 28 3.41 1.56 -4.00
N ARG A 29 3.10 1.16 -5.24
CA ARG A 29 3.47 -0.16 -5.76
C ARG A 29 4.98 -0.36 -5.75
N TRP A 30 5.74 0.64 -6.21
CA TRP A 30 7.18 0.57 -6.19
C TRP A 30 7.73 0.39 -4.76
N VAL A 31 7.22 1.16 -3.77
CA VAL A 31 7.62 1.02 -2.36
C VAL A 31 7.39 -0.40 -1.86
N LEU A 32 6.23 -0.99 -2.15
CA LEU A 32 5.91 -2.36 -1.73
C LEU A 32 6.81 -3.39 -2.44
N MET A 33 7.00 -3.28 -3.76
CA MET A 33 7.85 -4.20 -4.51
C MET A 33 9.32 -4.09 -4.11
N ALA A 34 9.83 -2.87 -3.89
CA ALA A 34 11.18 -2.65 -3.40
C ALA A 34 11.43 -3.28 -2.03
N SER A 35 10.39 -3.37 -1.17
CA SER A 35 10.49 -4.05 0.12
C SER A 35 10.70 -5.57 0.00
N MET A 36 10.30 -6.16 -1.13
CA MET A 36 10.47 -7.59 -1.42
C MET A 36 11.87 -7.92 -1.97
N SER A 37 12.67 -6.92 -2.33
CA SER A 37 14.04 -7.11 -2.80
C SER A 37 15.03 -7.05 -1.65
N LYS A 38 15.95 -8.03 -1.56
CA LYS A 38 17.08 -7.98 -0.60
C LYS A 38 18.20 -7.03 -1.07
N LYS A 39 18.19 -6.64 -2.35
CA LYS A 39 19.12 -5.67 -2.91
C LYS A 39 18.58 -4.25 -2.85
N LYS A 40 19.44 -3.28 -3.08
CA LYS A 40 19.08 -1.87 -3.16
C LYS A 40 18.21 -1.60 -4.39
N SER A 41 17.04 -1.02 -4.18
CA SER A 41 16.18 -0.47 -5.22
C SER A 41 16.23 1.06 -5.16
N ILE A 42 16.26 1.72 -6.32
CA ILE A 42 16.35 3.17 -6.43
C ILE A 42 15.18 3.67 -7.26
N SER A 43 14.49 4.69 -6.79
CA SER A 43 13.49 5.44 -7.56
C SER A 43 13.85 6.91 -7.58
N TYR A 44 13.71 7.52 -8.75
CA TYR A 44 13.76 8.96 -8.94
C TYR A 44 12.34 9.51 -8.98
N ASN A 45 12.16 10.74 -8.52
CA ASN A 45 10.87 11.44 -8.53
C ASN A 45 9.72 10.66 -7.86
N LEU A 46 10.02 9.93 -6.76
CA LEU A 46 8.99 9.27 -5.98
C LEU A 46 8.07 10.32 -5.35
N LEU A 47 6.77 10.21 -5.59
CA LEU A 47 5.78 11.11 -4.98
C LEU A 47 5.85 11.02 -3.45
N ARG A 48 5.90 12.16 -2.75
CA ARG A 48 5.96 12.23 -1.28
C ARG A 48 4.61 12.57 -0.64
N SER A 49 3.51 12.08 -1.23
CA SER A 49 2.18 12.24 -0.65
C SER A 49 2.02 11.43 0.65
N GLU A 50 1.03 11.77 1.46
CA GLU A 50 0.72 11.06 2.72
C GLU A 50 0.48 9.57 2.50
N ASP A 51 -0.15 9.19 1.38
CA ASP A 51 -0.39 7.79 1.02
C ASP A 51 0.93 7.02 0.82
N VAL A 52 1.89 7.62 0.10
CA VAL A 52 3.20 7.01 -0.14
C VAL A 52 4.03 6.97 1.14
N LEU A 53 3.97 8.03 1.95
CA LEU A 53 4.63 8.05 3.26
C LEU A 53 4.06 7.00 4.21
N SER A 54 2.76 6.72 4.13
CA SER A 54 2.13 5.62 4.88
C SER A 54 2.67 4.26 4.43
N ALA A 55 2.86 4.04 3.12
CA ALA A 55 3.50 2.84 2.60
C ALA A 55 4.93 2.68 3.12
N ILE A 56 5.72 3.75 3.08
CA ILE A 56 7.08 3.77 3.62
C ILE A 56 7.11 3.43 5.11
N LYS A 57 6.19 4.00 5.91
CA LYS A 57 6.07 3.69 7.34
C LYS A 57 5.74 2.20 7.56
N CYS A 58 4.87 1.62 6.75
CA CYS A 58 4.53 0.20 6.82
C CYS A 58 5.75 -0.68 6.54
N ILE A 59 6.45 -0.48 5.41
CA ILE A 59 7.60 -1.33 5.07
C ILE A 59 8.79 -1.13 6.02
N LYS A 60 8.97 0.05 6.62
CA LYS A 60 9.93 0.25 7.73
C LYS A 60 9.60 -0.63 8.92
N LYS A 61 8.33 -0.72 9.31
CA LYS A 61 7.89 -1.63 10.38
C LYS A 61 8.15 -3.08 10.02
N LEU A 62 8.10 -3.44 8.74
CA LEU A 62 8.44 -4.77 8.24
C LEU A 62 9.96 -5.01 8.15
N GLY A 63 10.77 -4.00 8.43
CA GLY A 63 12.23 -4.11 8.55
C GLY A 63 13.02 -3.56 7.36
N SER A 64 12.37 -3.01 6.33
CA SER A 64 13.07 -2.38 5.20
C SER A 64 13.82 -1.13 5.65
N LYS A 65 15.03 -0.91 5.09
CA LYS A 65 15.82 0.31 5.28
C LYS A 65 15.54 1.28 4.14
N ILE A 66 15.19 2.51 4.47
CA ILE A 66 14.84 3.55 3.49
C ILE A 66 15.69 4.80 3.71
N LYS A 67 16.23 5.33 2.61
CA LYS A 67 16.99 6.59 2.60
C LYS A 67 16.51 7.47 1.46
N PHE A 68 16.27 8.74 1.74
CA PHE A 68 16.07 9.78 0.74
C PHE A 68 17.37 10.53 0.52
N VAL A 69 17.80 10.67 -0.73
CA VAL A 69 19.01 11.38 -1.13
C VAL A 69 18.65 12.30 -2.29
N LYS A 70 18.58 13.62 -2.04
CA LYS A 70 18.12 14.60 -3.04
C LYS A 70 16.75 14.21 -3.61
N ASN A 71 16.65 13.96 -4.92
CA ASN A 71 15.43 13.61 -5.65
C ASN A 71 15.20 12.09 -5.79
N ARG A 72 16.03 11.25 -5.14
CA ARG A 72 15.91 9.79 -5.20
C ARG A 72 15.54 9.19 -3.84
N CYS A 73 14.82 8.08 -3.89
CA CYS A 73 14.52 7.21 -2.76
C CYS A 73 15.25 5.88 -2.94
N GLU A 74 15.98 5.45 -1.93
CA GLU A 74 16.68 4.17 -1.89
C GLU A 74 16.00 3.27 -0.87
N ILE A 75 15.68 2.04 -1.25
CA ILE A 75 15.08 1.03 -0.36
C ILE A 75 15.92 -0.24 -0.45
N ILE A 76 16.27 -0.78 0.72
CA ILE A 76 16.79 -2.13 0.88
C ILE A 76 15.72 -2.89 1.65
N GLY A 77 15.04 -3.81 0.99
CA GLY A 77 13.99 -4.62 1.60
C GLY A 77 14.55 -5.87 2.28
N ASN A 78 13.65 -6.66 2.85
CA ASN A 78 13.97 -7.92 3.55
C ASN A 78 13.64 -9.16 2.73
N GLY A 79 13.21 -9.00 1.49
CA GLY A 79 12.62 -10.09 0.72
C GLY A 79 11.22 -10.44 1.25
N LEU A 80 10.80 -11.67 1.01
CA LEU A 80 9.53 -12.20 1.51
C LEU A 80 9.64 -12.74 2.95
N ASP A 81 10.85 -12.83 3.50
CA ASP A 81 11.10 -13.31 4.86
C ASP A 81 10.87 -12.19 5.89
N ILE A 82 9.62 -11.85 6.10
CA ILE A 82 9.25 -10.85 7.10
C ILE A 82 9.40 -11.48 8.48
N LYS A 83 10.37 -10.94 9.25
CA LYS A 83 10.61 -11.41 10.62
C LYS A 83 9.35 -11.25 11.47
N SER A 84 9.02 -12.30 12.19
CA SER A 84 7.91 -12.32 13.15
C SER A 84 8.05 -11.19 14.17
N LYS A 85 6.97 -10.43 14.36
CA LYS A 85 6.86 -9.38 15.38
C LYS A 85 5.58 -9.58 16.17
N LYS A 86 5.67 -9.57 17.50
CA LYS A 86 4.48 -9.53 18.35
C LYS A 86 3.72 -8.21 18.14
N ASN A 87 2.40 -8.28 18.13
CA ASN A 87 1.51 -7.11 18.06
C ASN A 87 1.78 -6.15 16.88
N LEU A 88 2.12 -6.68 15.72
CA LEU A 88 2.35 -5.87 14.52
C LEU A 88 1.07 -5.12 14.11
N VAL A 89 1.14 -3.79 14.08
CA VAL A 89 0.08 -2.92 13.58
C VAL A 89 0.60 -2.12 12.39
N LEU A 90 -0.04 -2.31 11.23
CA LEU A 90 0.21 -1.55 10.01
C LEU A 90 -0.90 -0.51 9.85
N ASN A 91 -0.51 0.73 9.56
CA ASN A 91 -1.46 1.83 9.36
C ASN A 91 -1.38 2.32 7.91
N ALA A 92 -2.45 2.09 7.17
CA ALA A 92 -2.55 2.51 5.77
C ALA A 92 -2.95 3.98 5.59
N GLY A 93 -3.23 4.72 6.69
CA GLY A 93 -3.72 6.10 6.60
C GLY A 93 -5.03 6.16 5.81
N ASN A 94 -5.08 7.01 4.78
CA ASN A 94 -6.21 7.09 3.83
C ASN A 94 -6.00 6.23 2.57
N SER A 95 -4.86 5.58 2.43
CA SER A 95 -4.47 4.91 1.19
C SER A 95 -5.20 3.59 0.95
N GLY A 96 -6.23 3.62 0.09
CA GLY A 96 -6.91 2.41 -0.35
C GLY A 96 -6.01 1.46 -1.16
N THR A 97 -5.09 2.01 -1.95
CA THR A 97 -4.09 1.22 -2.71
C THR A 97 -3.18 0.47 -1.75
N LEU A 98 -2.59 1.17 -0.77
CA LEU A 98 -1.73 0.54 0.23
C LEU A 98 -2.51 -0.51 1.03
N GLY A 99 -3.68 -0.14 1.58
CA GLY A 99 -4.47 -1.03 2.44
C GLY A 99 -4.83 -2.36 1.78
N ARG A 100 -5.06 -2.36 0.47
CA ARG A 100 -5.37 -3.58 -0.28
C ARG A 100 -4.11 -4.36 -0.66
N LEU A 101 -3.11 -3.69 -1.24
CA LEU A 101 -1.91 -4.38 -1.74
C LEU A 101 -1.05 -4.97 -0.63
N ILE A 102 -1.00 -4.33 0.55
CA ILE A 102 -0.19 -4.82 1.66
C ILE A 102 -0.71 -6.15 2.21
N LEU A 103 -2.01 -6.45 2.09
CA LEU A 103 -2.56 -7.76 2.48
C LEU A 103 -1.99 -8.89 1.61
N GLY A 104 -1.84 -8.64 0.30
CA GLY A 104 -1.17 -9.60 -0.61
C GLY A 104 0.31 -9.78 -0.26
N LEU A 105 1.03 -8.68 0.04
CA LEU A 105 2.42 -8.75 0.48
C LEU A 105 2.59 -9.58 1.76
N MET A 106 1.60 -9.51 2.66
CA MET A 106 1.63 -10.19 3.96
C MET A 106 1.09 -11.63 3.92
N ILE A 107 0.82 -12.18 2.72
CA ILE A 107 0.24 -13.54 2.60
C ILE A 107 1.12 -14.61 3.27
N ASN A 108 2.43 -14.46 3.21
CA ASN A 108 3.39 -15.40 3.82
C ASN A 108 3.76 -15.04 5.27
N TYR A 109 3.11 -14.03 5.87
CA TYR A 109 3.36 -13.66 7.25
C TYR A 109 2.56 -14.53 8.20
N LYS A 110 3.23 -15.49 8.84
CA LYS A 110 2.60 -16.54 9.67
C LYS A 110 1.93 -16.03 10.94
N ASN A 111 2.34 -14.88 11.44
CA ASN A 111 1.78 -14.33 12.67
C ASN A 111 0.61 -13.39 12.36
N LYS A 112 -0.26 -13.28 13.36
CA LYS A 112 -1.36 -12.32 13.30
C LYS A 112 -0.84 -10.89 13.33
N PHE A 113 -1.32 -10.05 12.41
CA PHE A 113 -1.10 -8.61 12.41
C PHE A 113 -2.42 -7.85 12.26
N LYS A 114 -2.43 -6.60 12.67
CA LYS A 114 -3.59 -5.70 12.55
C LYS A 114 -3.34 -4.67 11.47
N LEU A 115 -4.30 -4.50 10.56
CA LEU A 115 -4.33 -3.38 9.61
C LEU A 115 -5.37 -2.37 10.05
N ILE A 116 -4.96 -1.11 10.09
CA ILE A 116 -5.82 0.04 10.41
C ILE A 116 -5.73 1.09 9.32
N GLY A 117 -6.70 1.98 9.30
CA GLY A 117 -6.74 3.17 8.44
C GLY A 117 -7.41 4.32 9.16
N ASP A 118 -7.49 5.46 8.49
CA ASP A 118 -8.27 6.60 8.97
C ASP A 118 -9.79 6.33 8.90
N LYS A 119 -10.59 7.32 9.31
CA LYS A 119 -12.06 7.23 9.32
C LYS A 119 -12.64 6.99 7.92
N SER A 120 -12.03 7.56 6.87
CA SER A 120 -12.48 7.40 5.48
C SER A 120 -12.16 6.00 4.95
N LEU A 121 -10.91 5.54 5.10
CA LEU A 121 -10.49 4.22 4.66
C LEU A 121 -11.21 3.11 5.41
N SER A 122 -11.49 3.33 6.70
CA SER A 122 -12.18 2.35 7.55
C SER A 122 -13.64 2.11 7.16
N ARG A 123 -14.24 2.94 6.31
CA ARG A 123 -15.58 2.74 5.76
C ARG A 123 -15.60 2.01 4.42
N ARG A 124 -14.43 1.80 3.80
CA ARG A 124 -14.34 1.16 2.48
C ARG A 124 -14.41 -0.35 2.60
N ASP A 125 -15.01 -0.99 1.62
CA ASP A 125 -15.09 -2.45 1.51
C ASP A 125 -13.75 -3.04 1.06
N PHE A 126 -13.32 -4.10 1.75
CA PHE A 126 -12.12 -4.88 1.47
C PHE A 126 -12.43 -6.28 0.93
N SER A 127 -13.71 -6.63 0.69
CA SER A 127 -14.12 -7.96 0.25
C SER A 127 -13.38 -8.45 -1.00
N ARG A 128 -13.17 -7.56 -2.00
CA ARG A 128 -12.46 -7.88 -3.24
C ARG A 128 -11.04 -8.41 -3.04
N VAL A 129 -10.40 -8.09 -1.92
CA VAL A 129 -9.06 -8.59 -1.59
C VAL A 129 -9.15 -9.74 -0.60
N ILE A 130 -10.03 -9.64 0.39
CA ILE A 130 -10.18 -10.66 1.44
C ILE A 130 -10.67 -11.98 0.85
N THR A 131 -11.66 -11.93 -0.06
CA THR A 131 -12.25 -13.15 -0.64
C THR A 131 -11.21 -14.03 -1.34
N PRO A 132 -10.40 -13.53 -2.30
CA PRO A 132 -9.38 -14.37 -2.92
C PRO A 132 -8.29 -14.79 -1.92
N LEU A 133 -7.86 -13.91 -0.99
CA LEU A 133 -6.85 -14.28 -0.01
C LEU A 133 -7.31 -15.38 0.97
N LYS A 134 -8.60 -15.40 1.33
CA LYS A 134 -9.20 -16.53 2.09
C LYS A 134 -9.16 -17.83 1.30
N LYS A 135 -9.41 -17.78 -0.01
CA LYS A 135 -9.30 -18.97 -0.88
C LYS A 135 -7.86 -19.50 -0.95
N PHE A 136 -6.86 -18.61 -0.95
CA PHE A 136 -5.45 -18.99 -0.78
C PHE A 136 -5.18 -19.67 0.57
N GLY A 137 -6.05 -19.45 1.58
CA GLY A 137 -5.99 -20.05 2.91
C GLY A 137 -5.67 -19.04 4.03
N ALA A 138 -5.56 -17.74 3.75
CA ALA A 138 -5.35 -16.74 4.79
C ALA A 138 -6.56 -16.59 5.72
N GLU A 139 -6.29 -16.36 7.00
CA GLU A 139 -7.33 -16.17 8.01
C GLU A 139 -7.54 -14.69 8.30
N PHE A 140 -8.81 -14.29 8.48
CA PHE A 140 -9.20 -12.90 8.74
C PHE A 140 -10.17 -12.80 9.91
N GLU A 141 -9.87 -11.91 10.85
CA GLU A 141 -10.81 -11.40 11.85
C GLU A 141 -11.23 -9.99 11.42
N ILE A 142 -12.46 -9.84 10.98
CA ILE A 142 -12.97 -8.59 10.39
C ILE A 142 -14.49 -8.46 10.60
N LYS A 143 -14.98 -7.23 10.83
CA LYS A 143 -16.41 -6.90 10.87
C LYS A 143 -16.82 -6.18 9.59
N ARG A 144 -17.91 -6.63 8.93
CA ARG A 144 -18.53 -5.98 7.75
C ARG A 144 -17.53 -5.66 6.61
N ASN A 145 -16.46 -6.45 6.46
CA ASN A 145 -15.39 -6.23 5.46
C ASN A 145 -14.69 -4.86 5.52
N ASN A 146 -14.73 -4.18 6.65
CA ASN A 146 -14.12 -2.86 6.87
C ASN A 146 -12.92 -2.93 7.81
N LEU A 147 -12.09 -1.87 7.82
CA LEU A 147 -11.04 -1.75 8.83
C LEU A 147 -11.61 -1.33 10.19
N PRO A 148 -10.98 -1.71 11.31
CA PRO A 148 -9.75 -2.49 11.38
C PRO A 148 -9.97 -3.98 11.09
N LEU A 149 -8.96 -4.65 10.52
CA LEU A 149 -8.93 -6.09 10.37
C LEU A 149 -7.68 -6.69 11.02
N LYS A 150 -7.75 -7.98 11.35
CA LYS A 150 -6.55 -8.77 11.62
C LYS A 150 -6.45 -9.87 10.57
N MET A 151 -5.22 -10.18 10.19
CA MET A 151 -4.91 -11.23 9.23
C MET A 151 -3.78 -12.12 9.76
N THR A 152 -3.91 -13.41 9.54
CA THR A 152 -2.82 -14.39 9.64
C THR A 152 -2.58 -14.98 8.26
N GLY A 153 -1.37 -14.87 7.76
CA GLY A 153 -0.98 -15.47 6.47
C GLY A 153 -0.59 -16.94 6.66
N LEU A 154 0.06 -17.51 5.66
CA LEU A 154 0.33 -18.96 5.59
C LEU A 154 1.79 -19.26 5.29
N THR A 155 2.14 -20.52 5.50
CA THR A 155 3.43 -21.08 5.08
C THR A 155 3.45 -21.42 3.61
N SER A 156 2.35 -21.93 3.08
CA SER A 156 2.21 -22.35 1.68
C SER A 156 0.81 -22.00 1.19
N PRO A 157 0.68 -20.97 0.34
CA PRO A 157 -0.59 -20.63 -0.31
C PRO A 157 -1.08 -21.78 -1.18
N LYS A 158 -2.39 -22.05 -1.11
CA LYS A 158 -3.04 -23.02 -2.00
C LYS A 158 -3.23 -22.41 -3.38
N SER A 159 -3.12 -23.23 -4.44
CA SER A 159 -3.56 -22.80 -5.76
C SER A 159 -5.06 -22.54 -5.75
N ILE A 160 -5.49 -21.50 -6.43
CA ILE A 160 -6.92 -21.16 -6.54
C ILE A 160 -7.32 -20.95 -8.00
N ASN A 161 -8.56 -21.28 -8.30
CA ASN A 161 -9.26 -20.79 -9.48
C ASN A 161 -10.26 -19.74 -8.99
N TYR A 162 -10.07 -18.49 -9.42
CA TYR A 162 -10.89 -17.36 -8.98
C TYR A 162 -11.22 -16.45 -10.15
N PHE A 163 -12.49 -16.20 -10.33
CA PHE A 163 -13.01 -15.27 -11.32
C PHE A 163 -13.69 -14.09 -10.61
N GLU A 164 -13.25 -12.87 -10.90
CA GLU A 164 -13.85 -11.63 -10.36
C GLU A 164 -14.90 -11.12 -11.36
N THR A 165 -16.14 -11.10 -10.93
CA THR A 165 -17.28 -10.67 -11.77
C THR A 165 -17.56 -9.18 -11.70
N LYS A 166 -16.98 -8.49 -10.71
CA LYS A 166 -17.21 -7.06 -10.46
C LYS A 166 -15.97 -6.27 -10.86
N GLY A 167 -15.95 -5.77 -12.07
CA GLY A 167 -14.92 -4.87 -12.58
C GLY A 167 -14.85 -3.51 -11.86
#